data_4dc209e1c7c89f34a3fba1aa77f50e08
#
_entry.id   4dc209e1c7c89f34a3fba1aa77f50e08
#
_cell.length_a   1.000
_cell.length_b   1.000
_cell.length_c   1.000
_cell.angle_alpha   90.00
_cell.angle_beta   90.00
_cell.angle_gamma   90.00
#
_symmetry.space_group_name_H-M   'P 1'
#
loop_
_entity.id
_entity.type
_entity.pdbx_description
1 polymer ?
#
loop_
_entity_poly.entity_id
_entity_poly.type
_entity_poly.pdbx_seq_one_letter_code
_entity_poly.pdbx_strand_id
1 'polypeptide(L)'
;MDRRTFVGAAATTGAAAALSAFAAQATNTPPANAKSDNAPPAAFYAGGPDPDIPKVGLRWAFSATVFFADRVMIQSPNPRGYTSVGGGEIWGPRLQGRVLPASGADYYKGSFNTYYMFEASDGALIFIHNRGTMRRFQAPPEPGKPLMPPANTDPGTPVWTRFRATPVFTAPIGPHDWMNRTVFVANSQRQANPDHTVFSYYEVL
;
A
#
# COMPACT_ATOMS: atom_id res chain seq x y z
N MET A 1 -13.95 -20.06 -54.68
CA MET A 1 -15.21 -19.30 -54.74
C MET A 1 -15.21 -18.36 -53.56
N ASP A 2 -15.16 -17.04 -53.58
CA ASP A 2 -15.01 -16.09 -54.66
C ASP A 2 -14.31 -14.84 -54.07
N ARG A 3 -13.38 -14.28 -54.80
CA ARG A 3 -12.67 -13.04 -54.47
C ARG A 3 -13.57 -11.87 -54.85
N ARG A 4 -13.75 -10.89 -53.97
CA ARG A 4 -14.18 -9.55 -54.40
C ARG A 4 -13.19 -8.48 -53.92
N THR A 5 -12.37 -8.12 -54.87
CA THR A 5 -11.56 -6.92 -54.94
C THR A 5 -12.47 -5.71 -55.02
N PHE A 6 -12.23 -4.69 -54.21
CA PHE A 6 -12.76 -3.34 -54.42
C PHE A 6 -11.61 -2.37 -54.60
N VAL A 7 -11.46 -1.92 -55.83
CA VAL A 7 -10.64 -0.77 -56.25
C VAL A 7 -11.55 0.47 -56.28
N GLY A 8 -11.11 1.54 -55.76
CA GLY A 8 -11.81 2.84 -55.86
C GLY A 8 -10.97 3.94 -55.25
N ALA A 9 -10.20 4.49 -56.05
CA ALA A 9 -10.08 5.85 -56.64
C ALA A 9 -9.67 6.95 -55.66
N ALA A 10 -8.53 7.52 -55.98
CA ALA A 10 -7.93 8.76 -55.45
C ALA A 10 -8.84 10.00 -55.67
N ALA A 11 -8.83 10.88 -54.68
CA ALA A 11 -9.12 12.29 -54.86
C ALA A 11 -8.11 13.09 -54.06
N THR A 12 -7.11 13.57 -54.76
CA THR A 12 -6.23 14.68 -54.33
C THR A 12 -6.96 15.99 -54.54
N THR A 13 -7.14 16.79 -53.50
CA THR A 13 -7.11 18.29 -53.64
C THR A 13 -7.06 18.92 -52.23
N GLY A 14 -5.98 19.62 -51.96
CA GLY A 14 -5.93 20.96 -51.46
C GLY A 14 -6.38 21.25 -50.00
N ALA A 15 -5.40 21.33 -49.09
CA ALA A 15 -5.43 22.27 -47.98
C ALA A 15 -4.01 22.43 -47.40
N ALA A 16 -3.16 23.09 -48.16
CA ALA A 16 -1.96 23.69 -47.60
C ALA A 16 -2.32 25.13 -47.18
N ALA A 17 -2.84 25.35 -45.98
CA ALA A 17 -2.90 26.68 -45.34
C ALA A 17 -3.60 26.53 -43.95
N ALA A 18 -2.93 26.03 -42.94
CA ALA A 18 -3.28 26.27 -41.52
C ALA A 18 -2.18 25.73 -40.59
N LEU A 19 -0.92 25.97 -40.86
CA LEU A 19 0.20 25.57 -40.00
C LEU A 19 1.06 26.80 -39.66
N SER A 20 0.46 27.85 -39.07
CA SER A 20 1.24 28.96 -38.51
C SER A 20 0.46 29.77 -37.46
N ALA A 21 -0.16 29.07 -36.50
CA ALA A 21 -0.78 29.79 -35.37
C ALA A 21 -0.77 28.95 -34.07
N PHE A 22 0.28 28.17 -33.80
CA PHE A 22 0.47 27.54 -32.50
C PHE A 22 1.94 27.58 -32.08
N ALA A 23 2.49 28.77 -31.96
CA ALA A 23 3.77 28.98 -31.30
C ALA A 23 3.72 30.28 -30.48
N ALA A 24 2.71 30.41 -29.64
CA ALA A 24 2.79 31.25 -28.46
C ALA A 24 2.71 30.29 -27.26
N GLN A 25 3.81 29.62 -26.94
CA GLN A 25 4.01 29.07 -25.62
C GLN A 25 3.98 30.22 -24.65
N ALA A 26 2.81 30.41 -24.01
CA ALA A 26 2.75 31.19 -22.79
C ALA A 26 3.70 30.50 -21.81
N THR A 27 4.85 31.10 -21.58
CA THR A 27 5.70 30.79 -20.42
C THR A 27 4.88 31.14 -19.19
N ASN A 28 4.13 30.20 -18.67
CA ASN A 28 3.58 30.24 -17.32
C ASN A 28 4.75 30.17 -16.34
N THR A 29 5.52 31.22 -16.27
CA THR A 29 6.35 31.48 -15.11
C THR A 29 5.38 31.88 -14.02
N PRO A 30 5.22 31.08 -12.94
CA PRO A 30 4.40 31.52 -11.83
C PRO A 30 4.94 32.87 -11.36
N PRO A 31 4.09 33.85 -11.05
CA PRO A 31 4.57 35.12 -10.51
C PRO A 31 5.38 34.77 -9.24
N ALA A 32 6.65 35.15 -9.26
CA ALA A 32 7.48 35.11 -8.08
C ALA A 32 6.79 35.96 -7.00
N ASN A 33 6.43 35.32 -5.87
CA ASN A 33 5.84 35.94 -4.68
C ASN A 33 4.37 36.42 -4.77
N ALA A 34 3.45 35.60 -5.28
CA ALA A 34 2.12 35.65 -4.72
C ALA A 34 2.20 35.02 -3.31
N LYS A 35 2.44 35.85 -2.29
CA LYS A 35 2.14 35.45 -0.91
C LYS A 35 0.67 35.05 -0.93
N SER A 36 0.39 33.78 -0.67
CA SER A 36 -0.99 33.35 -0.46
C SER A 36 -1.48 34.13 0.76
N ASP A 37 -2.42 35.04 0.55
CA ASP A 37 -3.06 35.79 1.63
C ASP A 37 -3.79 34.86 2.64
N ASN A 38 -3.87 33.57 2.30
CA ASN A 38 -4.39 32.49 3.12
C ASN A 38 -3.29 31.67 3.83
N ALA A 39 -2.02 32.08 3.77
CA ALA A 39 -1.00 31.38 4.55
C ALA A 39 -1.28 31.64 6.06
N PRO A 40 -1.39 30.56 6.86
CA PRO A 40 -1.59 30.74 8.29
C PRO A 40 -0.48 31.61 8.90
N PRO A 41 -0.78 32.41 9.94
CA PRO A 41 0.22 33.23 10.61
C PRO A 41 1.44 32.37 11.00
N ALA A 42 2.64 32.94 10.92
CA ALA A 42 3.86 32.22 11.31
C ALA A 42 3.81 31.61 12.72
N ALA A 43 3.08 32.25 13.65
CA ALA A 43 2.81 31.74 14.98
C ALA A 43 2.03 30.44 14.98
N PHE A 44 1.29 30.11 13.92
CA PHE A 44 0.54 28.84 13.82
C PHE A 44 1.48 27.64 13.74
N TYR A 45 2.69 27.82 13.26
CA TYR A 45 3.68 26.75 13.11
C TYR A 45 4.70 26.70 14.26
N ALA A 46 4.71 27.72 15.13
CA ALA A 46 5.80 27.91 16.11
C ALA A 46 5.65 27.09 17.39
N GLY A 47 4.51 26.45 17.63
CA GLY A 47 4.19 25.88 18.95
C GLY A 47 4.07 24.37 19.03
N GLY A 48 4.22 23.63 17.92
CA GLY A 48 3.91 22.19 17.92
C GLY A 48 2.39 21.93 17.98
N PRO A 49 1.96 20.71 18.34
CA PRO A 49 0.54 20.38 18.45
C PRO A 49 -0.15 21.24 19.51
N ASP A 50 -1.37 21.67 19.21
CA ASP A 50 -2.23 22.36 20.17
C ASP A 50 -2.36 21.51 21.45
N PRO A 51 -2.03 22.06 22.65
CA PRO A 51 -2.09 21.31 23.89
C PRO A 51 -3.50 20.85 24.27
N ASP A 52 -4.53 21.53 23.74
CA ASP A 52 -5.94 21.20 23.99
C ASP A 52 -6.46 20.07 23.09
N ILE A 53 -5.72 19.71 22.03
CA ILE A 53 -6.05 18.56 21.20
C ILE A 53 -5.57 17.28 21.87
N PRO A 54 -6.44 16.26 22.03
CA PRO A 54 -6.05 14.97 22.59
C PRO A 54 -4.86 14.35 21.84
N LYS A 55 -3.88 13.88 22.59
CA LYS A 55 -2.72 13.20 22.00
C LYS A 55 -3.16 11.88 21.37
N VAL A 56 -2.70 11.63 20.17
CA VAL A 56 -2.90 10.35 19.49
C VAL A 56 -2.11 9.27 20.22
N GLY A 57 -2.80 8.24 20.68
CA GLY A 57 -2.23 7.05 21.28
C GLY A 57 -2.37 5.83 20.36
N LEU A 58 -1.65 4.77 20.68
CA LEU A 58 -1.75 3.48 19.98
C LEU A 58 -2.02 2.38 21.00
N ARG A 59 -2.98 1.52 20.71
CA ARG A 59 -3.28 0.32 21.48
C ARG A 59 -3.15 -0.91 20.57
N TRP A 60 -2.32 -1.88 20.98
CA TRP A 60 -2.24 -3.15 20.28
C TRP A 60 -3.59 -3.87 20.33
N ALA A 61 -4.12 -4.22 19.16
CA ALA A 61 -5.38 -4.91 19.02
C ALA A 61 -5.18 -6.41 18.79
N PHE A 62 -4.36 -6.77 17.82
CA PHE A 62 -4.05 -8.16 17.49
C PHE A 62 -2.83 -8.22 16.55
N SER A 63 -2.33 -9.44 16.34
CA SER A 63 -1.31 -9.73 15.35
C SER A 63 -1.79 -10.85 14.43
N ALA A 64 -1.22 -10.93 13.24
CA ALA A 64 -1.49 -12.00 12.29
C ALA A 64 -0.20 -12.44 11.60
N THR A 65 -0.01 -13.75 11.49
CA THR A 65 0.95 -14.35 10.56
C THR A 65 0.28 -14.52 9.21
N VAL A 66 0.93 -14.08 8.15
CA VAL A 66 0.46 -14.27 6.78
C VAL A 66 1.50 -15.06 6.01
N PHE A 67 1.20 -16.32 5.71
CA PHE A 67 2.01 -17.16 4.84
C PHE A 67 1.76 -16.80 3.38
N PHE A 68 2.79 -16.95 2.57
CA PHE A 68 2.70 -16.75 1.13
C PHE A 68 2.75 -18.10 0.41
N ALA A 69 1.94 -18.21 -0.63
CA ALA A 69 1.94 -19.34 -1.55
C ALA A 69 2.57 -18.90 -2.89
N ASP A 70 1.89 -19.11 -4.00
CA ASP A 70 2.43 -18.86 -5.32
C ASP A 70 2.79 -17.40 -5.55
N ARG A 71 3.90 -17.20 -6.25
CA ARG A 71 4.33 -15.89 -6.71
C ARG A 71 4.41 -15.89 -8.23
N VAL A 72 3.68 -14.97 -8.84
CA VAL A 72 3.67 -14.77 -10.29
C VAL A 72 4.14 -13.36 -10.62
N MET A 73 5.15 -13.24 -11.48
CA MET A 73 5.73 -11.96 -11.87
C MET A 73 5.82 -11.86 -13.40
N ILE A 74 5.35 -10.74 -13.93
CA ILE A 74 5.52 -10.38 -15.33
C ILE A 74 6.85 -9.64 -15.47
N GLN A 75 7.77 -10.19 -16.25
CA GLN A 75 9.06 -9.58 -16.56
C GLN A 75 8.86 -8.47 -17.61
N SER A 76 8.94 -7.22 -17.17
CA SER A 76 8.78 -6.05 -18.04
C SER A 76 9.52 -4.85 -17.43
N PRO A 77 9.72 -3.74 -18.16
CA PRO A 77 10.27 -2.51 -17.59
C PRO A 77 9.46 -1.97 -16.40
N ASN A 78 8.16 -2.28 -16.34
CA ASN A 78 7.29 -2.04 -15.20
C ASN A 78 6.77 -3.38 -14.67
N PRO A 79 7.54 -4.11 -13.87
CA PRO A 79 7.16 -5.43 -13.42
C PRO A 79 5.86 -5.39 -12.62
N ARG A 80 4.98 -6.33 -12.89
CA ARG A 80 3.73 -6.54 -12.20
C ARG A 80 3.63 -7.99 -11.78
N GLY A 81 3.00 -8.21 -10.68
CA GLY A 81 2.78 -9.57 -10.22
C GLY A 81 1.89 -9.62 -9.01
N TYR A 82 1.68 -10.82 -8.55
CA TYR A 82 1.00 -11.05 -7.28
C TYR A 82 1.69 -12.17 -6.51
N THR A 83 1.50 -12.16 -5.20
CA THR A 83 1.87 -13.25 -4.30
C THR A 83 0.62 -13.64 -3.56
N SER A 84 0.13 -14.86 -3.78
CA SER A 84 -1.09 -15.34 -3.15
C SER A 84 -0.90 -15.58 -1.65
N VAL A 85 -1.99 -15.38 -0.89
CA VAL A 85 -2.04 -15.61 0.55
C VAL A 85 -2.24 -17.10 0.82
N GLY A 86 -1.31 -17.70 1.54
CA GLY A 86 -1.32 -19.12 1.88
C GLY A 86 -2.05 -19.45 3.19
N GLY A 87 -2.57 -18.42 3.89
CA GLY A 87 -3.21 -18.59 5.19
C GLY A 87 -2.37 -18.03 6.34
N GLY A 88 -2.75 -18.37 7.59
CA GLY A 88 -2.03 -17.98 8.78
C GLY A 88 -2.90 -17.93 10.02
N GLU A 89 -2.33 -17.47 11.12
CA GLU A 89 -2.99 -17.36 12.42
C GLU A 89 -3.18 -15.91 12.84
N ILE A 90 -4.21 -15.67 13.63
CA ILE A 90 -4.52 -14.37 14.24
C ILE A 90 -4.62 -14.55 15.75
N TRP A 91 -3.92 -13.70 16.48
CA TRP A 91 -3.93 -13.70 17.95
C TRP A 91 -3.90 -12.29 18.52
N GLY A 92 -4.55 -12.09 19.62
CA GLY A 92 -4.56 -10.80 20.32
C GLY A 92 -5.76 -10.64 21.24
N PRO A 93 -5.80 -9.54 21.99
CA PRO A 93 -6.88 -9.27 22.93
C PRO A 93 -8.22 -8.95 22.27
N ARG A 94 -8.21 -8.44 21.03
CA ARG A 94 -9.41 -7.97 20.34
C ARG A 94 -9.84 -8.84 19.17
N LEU A 95 -8.96 -9.68 18.63
CA LEU A 95 -9.28 -10.59 17.55
C LEU A 95 -8.41 -11.83 17.64
N GLN A 96 -9.03 -12.99 17.47
CA GLN A 96 -8.40 -14.29 17.33
C GLN A 96 -9.06 -15.03 16.16
N GLY A 97 -8.30 -15.89 15.48
CA GLY A 97 -8.83 -16.62 14.34
C GLY A 97 -7.72 -17.03 13.36
N ARG A 98 -8.04 -17.00 12.08
CA ARG A 98 -7.10 -17.38 11.02
C ARG A 98 -7.18 -16.46 9.80
N VAL A 99 -6.10 -16.40 9.07
CA VAL A 99 -6.06 -15.86 7.71
C VAL A 99 -6.54 -16.96 6.77
N LEU A 100 -7.53 -16.67 5.93
CA LEU A 100 -8.05 -17.67 5.00
C LEU A 100 -7.06 -17.87 3.85
N PRO A 101 -6.66 -19.13 3.54
CA PRO A 101 -5.82 -19.43 2.40
C PRO A 101 -6.56 -19.14 1.09
N ALA A 102 -5.82 -18.76 0.06
CA ALA A 102 -6.33 -18.43 -1.27
C ALA A 102 -7.43 -17.34 -1.30
N SER A 103 -7.57 -16.57 -0.23
CA SER A 103 -8.61 -15.52 -0.12
C SER A 103 -8.20 -14.19 -0.75
N GLY A 104 -6.96 -14.08 -1.25
CA GLY A 104 -6.44 -12.88 -1.88
C GLY A 104 -4.95 -12.93 -2.14
N ALA A 105 -4.39 -11.77 -2.45
CA ALA A 105 -3.00 -11.65 -2.83
C ALA A 105 -2.41 -10.27 -2.52
N ASP A 106 -1.08 -10.21 -2.48
CA ASP A 106 -0.31 -8.98 -2.54
C ASP A 106 -0.01 -8.63 -4.00
N TYR A 107 -0.49 -7.49 -4.44
CA TYR A 107 -0.31 -6.96 -5.80
C TYR A 107 0.86 -5.98 -5.82
N TYR A 108 2.03 -6.49 -6.12
CA TYR A 108 3.26 -5.72 -6.07
C TYR A 108 3.33 -4.64 -7.16
N LYS A 109 3.60 -3.40 -6.73
CA LYS A 109 3.94 -2.24 -7.59
C LYS A 109 4.82 -1.24 -6.83
N GLY A 110 5.93 -1.68 -6.23
CA GLY A 110 6.83 -0.79 -5.50
C GLY A 110 6.38 -0.40 -4.08
N SER A 111 5.13 -0.63 -3.74
CA SER A 111 4.56 -0.61 -2.39
C SER A 111 3.71 -1.85 -2.20
N PHE A 112 3.52 -2.30 -0.99
CA PHE A 112 2.64 -3.42 -0.79
C PHE A 112 1.17 -2.96 -0.76
N ASN A 113 0.31 -3.77 -1.38
CA ASN A 113 -1.11 -3.51 -1.54
C ASN A 113 -1.85 -4.85 -1.59
N THR A 114 -2.33 -5.30 -0.46
CA THR A 114 -2.78 -6.66 -0.23
C THR A 114 -4.25 -6.68 0.12
N TYR A 115 -4.98 -7.60 -0.50
CA TYR A 115 -6.41 -7.85 -0.23
C TYR A 115 -6.57 -9.31 0.15
N TYR A 116 -7.21 -9.62 1.28
CA TYR A 116 -7.49 -10.99 1.71
C TYR A 116 -8.53 -11.02 2.83
N MET A 117 -8.85 -12.22 3.31
CA MET A 117 -9.87 -12.44 4.30
C MET A 117 -9.29 -13.02 5.58
N PHE A 118 -9.86 -12.58 6.69
CA PHE A 118 -9.78 -13.23 8.00
C PHE A 118 -11.05 -14.00 8.28
N GLU A 119 -10.93 -15.04 9.07
CA GLU A 119 -12.03 -15.71 9.74
C GLU A 119 -11.75 -15.65 11.24
N ALA A 120 -12.60 -14.94 11.96
CA ALA A 120 -12.53 -14.86 13.42
C ALA A 120 -12.88 -16.19 14.07
N SER A 121 -12.52 -16.38 15.33
CA SER A 121 -12.77 -17.64 16.07
C SER A 121 -14.26 -17.97 16.22
N ASP A 122 -15.15 -17.01 16.06
CA ASP A 122 -16.61 -17.17 16.03
C ASP A 122 -17.17 -17.42 14.62
N GLY A 123 -16.30 -17.57 13.61
CA GLY A 123 -16.66 -17.80 12.21
C GLY A 123 -16.98 -16.55 11.41
N ALA A 124 -16.91 -15.36 11.99
CA ALA A 124 -17.15 -14.12 11.26
C ALA A 124 -16.05 -13.86 10.21
N LEU A 125 -16.46 -13.55 8.98
CA LEU A 125 -15.56 -13.20 7.91
C LEU A 125 -15.26 -11.71 7.91
N ILE A 126 -14.00 -11.34 7.87
CA ILE A 126 -13.53 -9.96 7.90
C ILE A 126 -12.60 -9.75 6.70
N PHE A 127 -12.96 -8.79 5.85
CA PHE A 127 -12.11 -8.41 4.73
C PHE A 127 -11.07 -7.40 5.18
N ILE A 128 -9.85 -7.54 4.70
CA ILE A 128 -8.77 -6.57 4.91
C ILE A 128 -8.23 -6.05 3.57
N HIS A 129 -8.14 -4.74 3.48
CA HIS A 129 -7.28 -4.05 2.53
C HIS A 129 -6.06 -3.52 3.29
N ASN A 130 -4.94 -4.20 3.15
CA ASN A 130 -3.72 -3.86 3.86
C ASN A 130 -2.72 -3.22 2.88
N ARG A 131 -2.51 -1.93 3.02
CA ARG A 131 -1.61 -1.16 2.15
C ARG A 131 -0.58 -0.41 2.96
N GLY A 132 0.59 -0.20 2.37
CA GLY A 132 1.65 0.50 3.09
C GLY A 132 2.94 0.64 2.32
N THR A 133 3.97 1.00 3.06
CA THR A 133 5.30 1.20 2.52
C THR A 133 6.26 0.18 3.10
N MET A 134 7.17 -0.30 2.26
CA MET A 134 8.29 -1.12 2.64
C MET A 134 9.57 -0.36 2.31
N ARG A 135 10.42 -0.20 3.30
CA ARG A 135 11.77 0.35 3.10
C ARG A 135 12.81 -0.72 3.39
N ARG A 136 13.84 -0.76 2.57
CA ARG A 136 15.02 -1.62 2.75
C ARG A 136 16.18 -0.77 3.26
N PHE A 137 16.97 -1.33 4.17
CA PHE A 137 18.13 -0.70 4.76
C PHE A 137 19.30 -1.70 4.71
N GLN A 138 20.51 -1.20 4.53
CA GLN A 138 21.73 -2.02 4.58
C GLN A 138 22.20 -2.27 6.02
N ALA A 139 21.69 -1.52 6.97
CA ALA A 139 21.96 -1.66 8.40
C ALA A 139 20.68 -1.49 9.22
N PRO A 140 20.62 -1.93 10.47
CA PRO A 140 19.49 -1.68 11.35
C PRO A 140 19.18 -0.18 11.41
N PRO A 141 17.94 0.27 11.14
CA PRO A 141 17.61 1.69 11.12
C PRO A 141 17.63 2.35 12.51
N GLU A 142 17.70 1.57 13.57
CA GLU A 142 17.78 2.04 14.96
C GLU A 142 18.97 1.37 15.65
N PRO A 143 20.01 2.12 16.02
CA PRO A 143 21.12 1.57 16.76
C PRO A 143 20.67 0.96 18.10
N GLY A 144 21.14 -0.26 18.39
CA GLY A 144 20.86 -0.95 19.64
C GLY A 144 19.52 -1.69 19.73
N LYS A 145 18.65 -1.60 18.73
CA LYS A 145 17.48 -2.46 18.64
C LYS A 145 17.69 -3.53 17.57
N PRO A 146 17.71 -4.81 17.96
CA PRO A 146 17.79 -5.89 16.99
C PRO A 146 16.49 -5.92 16.20
N LEU A 147 16.52 -5.39 15.00
CA LEU A 147 15.56 -5.82 14.00
C LEU A 147 16.06 -7.19 13.55
N MET A 148 15.19 -8.19 13.58
CA MET A 148 15.56 -9.47 13.01
C MET A 148 15.94 -9.29 11.54
N PRO A 149 17.05 -9.86 11.07
CA PRO A 149 17.41 -9.78 9.68
C PRO A 149 16.27 -10.37 8.85
N PRO A 150 15.97 -9.77 7.70
CA PRO A 150 14.99 -10.37 6.80
C PRO A 150 15.48 -11.73 6.38
N ALA A 151 14.60 -12.61 6.44
CA ALA A 151 14.74 -14.00 6.28
C ALA A 151 15.17 -14.49 4.90
N ASN A 152 15.35 -13.70 3.90
CA ASN A 152 15.75 -14.06 2.53
C ASN A 152 16.83 -13.12 2.01
N THR A 153 17.91 -12.97 2.75
CA THR A 153 19.11 -12.34 2.21
C THR A 153 20.11 -13.41 1.84
N ASP A 154 20.73 -13.26 0.67
CA ASP A 154 21.92 -14.01 0.33
C ASP A 154 22.92 -13.90 1.49
N PRO A 155 23.59 -15.02 1.84
CA PRO A 155 24.62 -14.98 2.86
C PRO A 155 25.70 -13.96 2.47
N GLY A 156 25.66 -12.76 3.01
CA GLY A 156 26.62 -11.71 2.71
C GLY A 156 26.06 -10.30 2.66
N THR A 157 24.78 -10.10 2.44
CA THR A 157 24.19 -8.76 2.40
C THR A 157 22.87 -8.73 3.17
N PRO A 158 22.88 -8.55 4.49
CA PRO A 158 21.66 -8.45 5.26
C PRO A 158 20.88 -7.21 4.82
N VAL A 159 19.67 -7.40 4.29
CA VAL A 159 18.76 -6.32 3.95
C VAL A 159 17.69 -6.22 5.02
N TRP A 160 17.72 -5.15 5.79
CA TRP A 160 16.72 -4.86 6.79
C TRP A 160 15.48 -4.28 6.13
N THR A 161 14.31 -4.76 6.50
CA THR A 161 13.04 -4.26 5.98
C THR A 161 12.20 -3.66 7.10
N ARG A 162 11.65 -2.48 6.83
CA ARG A 162 10.65 -1.86 7.69
C ARG A 162 9.35 -1.72 6.90
N PHE A 163 8.30 -2.34 7.40
CA PHE A 163 6.95 -2.16 6.90
C PHE A 163 6.16 -1.22 7.82
N ARG A 164 5.38 -0.35 7.21
CA ARG A 164 4.34 0.43 7.88
C ARG A 164 3.11 0.41 7.03
N ALA A 165 1.97 0.10 7.64
CA ALA A 165 0.71 -0.06 6.95
C ALA A 165 -0.41 0.73 7.61
N THR A 166 -1.40 1.06 6.80
CA THR A 166 -2.69 1.62 7.20
C THR A 166 -3.77 0.68 6.70
N PRO A 167 -4.04 -0.42 7.42
CA PRO A 167 -5.06 -1.37 7.03
C PRO A 167 -6.45 -0.77 7.20
N VAL A 168 -7.35 -1.17 6.29
CA VAL A 168 -8.79 -0.90 6.39
C VAL A 168 -9.49 -2.25 6.44
N PHE A 169 -10.41 -2.38 7.38
CA PHE A 169 -11.19 -3.60 7.57
C PHE A 169 -12.65 -3.37 7.16
N THR A 170 -13.27 -4.44 6.65
CA THR A 170 -14.71 -4.53 6.51
C THR A 170 -15.16 -5.76 7.28
N ALA A 171 -15.84 -5.52 8.37
CA ALA A 171 -16.34 -6.55 9.28
C ALA A 171 -17.87 -6.58 9.26
N PRO A 172 -18.51 -7.74 9.56
CA PRO A 172 -19.95 -7.82 9.67
C PRO A 172 -20.47 -7.01 10.86
N ILE A 173 -21.75 -6.63 10.79
CA ILE A 173 -22.45 -5.99 11.92
C ILE A 173 -22.47 -6.99 13.09
N GLY A 174 -22.15 -6.52 14.28
CA GLY A 174 -22.10 -7.33 15.49
C GLY A 174 -20.81 -7.18 16.27
N PRO A 175 -20.26 -8.25 16.85
CA PRO A 175 -19.09 -8.19 17.75
C PRO A 175 -17.84 -7.58 17.11
N HIS A 176 -17.71 -7.64 15.79
CA HIS A 176 -16.54 -7.14 15.04
C HIS A 176 -16.77 -5.78 14.37
N ASP A 177 -17.96 -5.18 14.46
CA ASP A 177 -18.31 -3.91 13.82
C ASP A 177 -17.39 -2.73 14.26
N TRP A 178 -16.76 -2.83 15.42
CA TRP A 178 -15.77 -1.85 15.87
C TRP A 178 -14.63 -1.65 14.87
N MET A 179 -14.28 -2.66 14.09
CA MET A 179 -13.21 -2.59 13.09
C MET A 179 -13.55 -1.64 11.94
N ASN A 180 -14.84 -1.51 11.59
CA ASN A 180 -15.31 -0.59 10.54
C ASN A 180 -15.17 0.88 10.92
N ARG A 181 -15.05 1.18 12.22
CA ARG A 181 -15.05 2.54 12.78
C ARG A 181 -13.74 2.93 13.43
N THR A 182 -12.74 2.05 13.36
CA THR A 182 -11.44 2.26 13.97
C THR A 182 -10.39 2.56 12.91
N VAL A 183 -9.58 3.57 13.15
CA VAL A 183 -8.38 3.82 12.36
C VAL A 183 -7.28 2.89 12.86
N PHE A 184 -6.62 2.20 11.95
CA PHE A 184 -5.53 1.29 12.28
C PHE A 184 -4.22 1.72 11.64
N VAL A 185 -3.15 1.45 12.38
CA VAL A 185 -1.80 1.39 11.83
C VAL A 185 -1.20 0.02 12.12
N ALA A 186 -0.30 -0.43 11.25
CA ALA A 186 0.39 -1.69 11.45
C ALA A 186 1.89 -1.57 11.21
N ASN A 187 2.65 -2.33 11.96
CA ASN A 187 4.01 -2.68 11.61
C ASN A 187 4.06 -4.13 11.19
N SER A 188 5.10 -4.51 10.46
CA SER A 188 5.29 -5.91 10.15
C SER A 188 6.75 -6.28 9.99
N GLN A 189 6.98 -7.56 10.10
CA GLN A 189 8.28 -8.19 9.97
C GLN A 189 8.17 -9.40 9.07
N ARG A 190 8.94 -9.38 7.98
CA ARG A 190 9.04 -10.53 7.09
C ARG A 190 10.03 -11.55 7.65
N GLN A 191 9.68 -12.82 7.50
CA GLN A 191 10.48 -13.95 7.94
C GLN A 191 10.62 -14.98 6.81
N ALA A 192 11.68 -15.81 6.79
CA ALA A 192 11.98 -16.72 5.71
C ALA A 192 11.55 -18.13 6.01
N ASN A 193 11.75 -18.85 6.88
CA ASN A 193 11.54 -20.29 6.97
C ASN A 193 10.44 -20.66 7.96
N PRO A 194 9.20 -20.84 7.49
CA PRO A 194 8.67 -20.66 6.15
C PRO A 194 8.50 -19.18 5.77
N ASP A 195 8.35 -18.89 4.46
CA ASP A 195 8.16 -17.51 3.97
C ASP A 195 6.81 -16.93 4.44
N HIS A 196 6.87 -15.99 5.37
CA HIS A 196 5.69 -15.34 5.95
C HIS A 196 6.00 -13.92 6.42
N THR A 197 4.95 -13.19 6.75
CA THR A 197 5.06 -11.89 7.41
C THR A 197 4.19 -11.88 8.65
N VAL A 198 4.75 -11.41 9.75
CA VAL A 198 3.99 -11.15 10.97
C VAL A 198 3.60 -9.68 10.98
N PHE A 199 2.32 -9.40 11.03
CA PHE A 199 1.75 -8.07 11.19
C PHE A 199 1.27 -7.86 12.62
N SER A 200 1.54 -6.69 13.19
CA SER A 200 0.92 -6.25 14.44
C SER A 200 0.09 -5.02 14.16
N TYR A 201 -1.18 -5.10 14.49
CA TYR A 201 -2.21 -4.10 14.24
C TYR A 201 -2.52 -3.32 15.50
N TYR A 202 -2.50 -2.00 15.39
CA TYR A 202 -2.74 -1.08 16.50
C TYR A 202 -3.91 -0.16 16.14
N GLU A 203 -4.81 0.01 17.10
CA GLU A 203 -5.85 1.01 17.06
C GLU A 203 -5.24 2.38 17.35
N VAL A 204 -5.66 3.39 16.59
CA VAL A 204 -5.38 4.79 16.88
C VAL A 204 -6.45 5.30 17.84
N LEU A 205 -6.03 5.83 19.00
CA LEU A 205 -6.91 6.30 20.06
C LEU A 205 -7.01 7.81 20.07
#